data_6fb667af912175740d689ef877b40ed6
#
_entry.id   6fb667af912175740d689ef877b40ed6
#
_cell.length_a   1.000
_cell.length_b   1.000
_cell.length_c   1.000
_cell.angle_alpha   90.00
_cell.angle_beta   90.00
_cell.angle_gamma   90.00
#
_symmetry.space_group_name_H-M   'P 1'
#
loop_
_entity.id
_entity.type
_entity.pdbx_description
1 polymer ?
#
loop_
_entity_poly.entity_id
_entity_poly.type
_entity_poly.pdbx_seq_one_letter_code
_entity_poly.pdbx_strand_id
1 'polypeptide(L)'
;LGFAAGLVALALLPFLGTDFGKGAVRWYSLGFASVQPSEFLKPCFVVLAAWLMAAAQDVAGPPGRSVSFAVALVVVGLLAVQPDFGQAALVLFGWGVMYFVAGAPIALLIALAGAAVGAGVMAYNASEHFARRIDGFLAPDLDPRTQLGFATNAIQEGGFFGVGVGEGQVKWSLPDAHTDFIIAVAAEEYGLVLVLFVIALYAAIVMRSLWRLMRERDPFIRLAGTGLVAIFAAQAMINMG
;
A
#
# COMPACT_ATOMS: atom_id res chain seq x y z
N LEU A 1 22.10 -3.48 4.49
CA LEU A 1 22.33 -4.04 3.16
C LEU A 1 21.02 -4.16 2.36
N GLY A 2 19.96 -4.79 2.88
CA GLY A 2 18.69 -5.00 2.16
C GLY A 2 18.03 -3.70 1.68
N PHE A 3 17.97 -2.68 2.52
CA PHE A 3 17.45 -1.36 2.13
C PHE A 3 18.25 -0.74 0.99
N ALA A 4 19.58 -0.75 1.07
CA ALA A 4 20.44 -0.17 0.02
C ALA A 4 20.26 -0.93 -1.31
N ALA A 5 20.21 -2.26 -1.28
CA ALA A 5 19.95 -3.07 -2.47
C ALA A 5 18.58 -2.77 -3.08
N GLY A 6 17.53 -2.69 -2.24
CA GLY A 6 16.19 -2.32 -2.69
C GLY A 6 16.11 -0.92 -3.27
N LEU A 7 16.81 0.05 -2.66
CA LEU A 7 16.86 1.43 -3.15
C LEU A 7 17.56 1.54 -4.51
N VAL A 8 18.69 0.84 -4.66
CA VAL A 8 19.41 0.77 -5.96
C VAL A 8 18.53 0.09 -7.01
N ALA A 9 17.90 -1.03 -6.67
CA ALA A 9 16.98 -1.71 -7.59
C ALA A 9 15.82 -0.78 -8.00
N LEU A 10 15.25 -0.03 -7.05
CA LEU A 10 14.19 0.93 -7.35
C LEU A 10 14.68 2.06 -8.26
N ALA A 11 15.88 2.61 -8.00
CA ALA A 11 16.46 3.69 -8.80
C ALA A 11 16.81 3.26 -10.24
N LEU A 12 17.15 2.00 -10.45
CA LEU A 12 17.48 1.43 -11.76
C LEU A 12 16.26 1.01 -12.58
N LEU A 13 15.06 0.94 -12.00
CA LEU A 13 13.83 0.53 -12.69
C LEU A 13 13.56 1.29 -13.99
N PRO A 14 13.67 2.63 -14.05
CA PRO A 14 13.42 3.38 -15.28
C PRO A 14 14.32 2.97 -16.45
N PHE A 15 15.50 2.39 -16.17
CA PHE A 15 16.50 2.00 -17.17
C PHE A 15 16.49 0.52 -17.50
N LEU A 16 16.21 -0.33 -16.52
CA LEU A 16 16.34 -1.80 -16.62
C LEU A 16 15.02 -2.53 -16.43
N GLY A 17 13.95 -1.83 -16.08
CA GLY A 17 12.63 -2.42 -15.86
C GLY A 17 11.94 -2.82 -17.16
N THR A 18 10.94 -3.69 -17.04
CA THR A 18 10.12 -4.17 -18.16
C THR A 18 8.79 -3.41 -18.16
N ASP A 19 8.44 -2.83 -19.33
CA ASP A 19 7.11 -2.25 -19.53
C ASP A 19 6.14 -3.36 -19.95
N PHE A 20 5.12 -3.58 -19.13
CA PHE A 20 4.02 -4.51 -19.44
C PHE A 20 2.83 -3.82 -20.14
N GLY A 21 3.03 -2.64 -20.72
CA GLY A 21 1.97 -1.90 -21.43
C GLY A 21 0.97 -1.17 -20.52
N LYS A 22 1.25 -1.08 -19.21
CA LYS A 22 0.39 -0.41 -18.22
C LYS A 22 0.77 1.07 -17.97
N GLY A 23 1.65 1.64 -18.82
CA GLY A 23 2.05 3.05 -18.76
C GLY A 23 3.01 3.41 -17.62
N ALA A 24 3.61 2.42 -16.95
CA ALA A 24 4.62 2.62 -15.92
C ALA A 24 5.53 1.39 -15.80
N VAL A 25 6.84 1.64 -15.71
CA VAL A 25 7.87 0.60 -15.54
C VAL A 25 8.07 0.37 -14.05
N ARG A 26 7.48 -0.70 -13.50
CA ARG A 26 7.49 -1.00 -12.05
C ARG A 26 8.05 -2.37 -11.70
N TRP A 27 8.34 -3.20 -12.71
CA TRP A 27 8.67 -4.61 -12.55
C TRP A 27 9.96 -4.96 -13.27
N TYR A 28 10.71 -5.90 -12.69
CA TYR A 28 11.75 -6.64 -13.39
C TYR A 28 11.20 -7.98 -13.83
N SER A 29 11.32 -8.32 -15.12
CA SER A 29 11.00 -9.66 -15.63
C SER A 29 12.24 -10.53 -15.57
N LEU A 30 12.19 -11.60 -14.79
CA LEU A 30 13.25 -12.60 -14.67
C LEU A 30 13.00 -13.82 -15.58
N GLY A 31 12.03 -13.74 -16.50
CA GLY A 31 11.64 -14.82 -17.39
C GLY A 31 10.66 -15.82 -16.75
N PHE A 32 10.96 -16.32 -15.57
CA PHE A 32 10.09 -17.25 -14.81
C PHE A 32 9.24 -16.53 -13.72
N ALA A 33 9.58 -15.32 -13.38
CA ALA A 33 8.85 -14.51 -12.40
C ALA A 33 9.05 -13.02 -12.67
N SER A 34 8.11 -12.20 -12.26
CA SER A 34 8.26 -10.73 -12.20
C SER A 34 8.40 -10.28 -10.75
N VAL A 35 9.35 -9.37 -10.51
CA VAL A 35 9.69 -8.87 -9.19
C VAL A 35 9.48 -7.37 -9.16
N GLN A 36 8.73 -6.89 -8.15
CA GLN A 36 8.54 -5.47 -7.89
C GLN A 36 9.44 -5.04 -6.72
N PRO A 37 10.49 -4.23 -6.96
CA PRO A 37 11.45 -3.85 -5.92
C PRO A 37 10.83 -3.10 -4.73
N SER A 38 9.77 -2.33 -4.95
CA SER A 38 9.08 -1.59 -3.89
C SER A 38 8.50 -2.50 -2.80
N GLU A 39 8.06 -3.73 -3.15
CA GLU A 39 7.52 -4.69 -2.18
C GLU A 39 8.59 -5.15 -1.18
N PHE A 40 9.81 -5.35 -1.64
CA PHE A 40 10.94 -5.71 -0.76
C PHE A 40 11.52 -4.49 -0.04
N LEU A 41 11.46 -3.32 -0.66
CA LEU A 41 11.96 -2.09 -0.07
C LEU A 41 11.12 -1.64 1.14
N LYS A 42 9.80 -1.80 1.11
CA LYS A 42 8.88 -1.39 2.20
C LYS A 42 9.30 -1.95 3.56
N PRO A 43 9.41 -3.28 3.76
CA PRO A 43 9.81 -3.82 5.06
C PRO A 43 11.22 -3.40 5.47
N CYS A 44 12.17 -3.33 4.53
CA CYS A 44 13.52 -2.84 4.80
C CYS A 44 13.53 -1.36 5.22
N PHE A 45 12.72 -0.53 4.58
CA PHE A 45 12.53 0.87 4.93
C PHE A 45 11.96 1.02 6.34
N VAL A 46 10.90 0.24 6.67
CA VAL A 46 10.29 0.28 8.01
C VAL A 46 11.30 -0.06 9.09
N VAL A 47 12.08 -1.11 8.90
CA VAL A 47 13.11 -1.53 9.88
C VAL A 47 14.18 -0.45 10.04
N LEU A 48 14.65 0.13 8.94
CA LEU A 48 15.65 1.23 8.98
C LEU A 48 15.08 2.47 9.67
N ALA A 49 13.87 2.90 9.29
CA ALA A 49 13.23 4.08 9.86
C ALA A 49 12.95 3.89 11.36
N ALA A 50 12.50 2.69 11.77
CA ALA A 50 12.30 2.36 13.18
C ALA A 50 13.61 2.41 13.98
N TRP A 51 14.70 1.88 13.42
CA TRP A 51 16.01 1.95 14.05
C TRP A 51 16.48 3.40 14.23
N LEU A 52 16.35 4.23 13.19
CA LEU A 52 16.70 5.66 13.26
C LEU A 52 15.86 6.40 14.31
N MET A 53 14.54 6.15 14.33
CA MET A 53 13.63 6.79 15.28
C MET A 53 13.86 6.32 16.71
N ALA A 54 14.19 5.04 16.91
CA ALA A 54 14.51 4.50 18.22
C ALA A 54 15.83 5.10 18.75
N ALA A 55 16.87 5.16 17.93
CA ALA A 55 18.16 5.77 18.29
C ALA A 55 18.02 7.26 18.65
N ALA A 56 17.05 7.96 18.08
CA ALA A 56 16.77 9.38 18.40
C ALA A 56 16.08 9.58 19.76
N GLN A 57 15.71 8.52 20.47
CA GLN A 57 15.14 8.62 21.83
C GLN A 57 16.24 8.75 22.89
N ASP A 58 17.48 8.40 22.58
CA ASP A 58 18.61 8.58 23.48
C ASP A 58 19.02 10.05 23.53
N VAL A 59 19.39 10.55 24.72
CA VAL A 59 19.76 11.97 24.96
C VAL A 59 20.94 12.41 24.08
N ALA A 60 21.89 11.52 23.80
CA ALA A 60 23.04 11.75 22.92
C ALA A 60 22.86 11.12 21.53
N GLY A 61 21.63 10.70 21.19
CA GLY A 61 21.33 10.02 19.94
C GLY A 61 21.40 10.93 18.72
N PRO A 62 21.53 10.33 17.52
CA PRO A 62 21.53 11.07 16.28
C PRO A 62 20.15 11.72 16.01
N PRO A 63 20.03 12.71 15.10
CA PRO A 63 18.75 13.29 14.69
C PRO A 63 17.94 12.30 13.82
N GLY A 64 17.70 11.09 14.34
CA GLY A 64 17.16 9.96 13.59
C GLY A 64 15.75 10.20 13.05
N ARG A 65 14.94 11.05 13.72
CA ARG A 65 13.62 11.44 13.20
C ARG A 65 13.73 12.21 11.87
N SER A 66 14.64 13.19 11.82
CA SER A 66 14.87 13.99 10.61
C SER A 66 15.54 13.17 9.50
N VAL A 67 16.47 12.29 9.87
CA VAL A 67 17.13 11.38 8.91
C VAL A 67 16.11 10.38 8.35
N SER A 68 15.25 9.78 9.18
CA SER A 68 14.21 8.87 8.70
C SER A 68 13.21 9.57 7.77
N PHE A 69 12.90 10.84 8.05
CA PHE A 69 12.07 11.66 7.16
C PHE A 69 12.73 11.91 5.82
N ALA A 70 14.00 12.29 5.82
CA ALA A 70 14.76 12.48 4.57
C ALA A 70 14.83 11.20 3.74
N VAL A 71 15.04 10.04 4.38
CA VAL A 71 15.03 8.73 3.73
C VAL A 71 13.63 8.43 3.16
N ALA A 72 12.55 8.73 3.91
CA ALA A 72 11.19 8.57 3.41
C ALA A 72 10.94 9.43 2.16
N LEU A 73 11.38 10.68 2.16
CA LEU A 73 11.24 11.57 1.00
C LEU A 73 11.99 11.06 -0.23
N VAL A 74 13.20 10.49 -0.05
CA VAL A 74 13.96 9.88 -1.16
C VAL A 74 13.20 8.69 -1.74
N VAL A 75 12.68 7.78 -0.91
CA VAL A 75 11.91 6.62 -1.37
C VAL A 75 10.64 7.06 -2.08
N VAL A 76 9.88 7.98 -1.50
CA VAL A 76 8.65 8.53 -2.07
C VAL A 76 8.92 9.26 -3.39
N GLY A 77 10.01 10.03 -3.47
CA GLY A 77 10.42 10.71 -4.69
C GLY A 77 10.73 9.73 -5.83
N LEU A 78 11.45 8.64 -5.54
CA LEU A 78 11.73 7.60 -6.53
C LEU A 78 10.45 6.88 -6.99
N LEU A 79 9.52 6.59 -6.08
CA LEU A 79 8.22 5.99 -6.42
C LEU A 79 7.35 6.95 -7.24
N ALA A 80 7.37 8.23 -6.94
CA ALA A 80 6.63 9.25 -7.68
C ALA A 80 7.15 9.41 -9.13
N VAL A 81 8.47 9.31 -9.35
CA VAL A 81 9.07 9.29 -10.70
C VAL A 81 8.61 8.09 -11.52
N GLN A 82 8.25 6.96 -10.86
CA GLN A 82 7.74 5.73 -11.50
C GLN A 82 6.21 5.68 -11.60
N PRO A 83 5.49 6.77 -11.54
CA PRO A 83 4.07 7.00 -11.22
C PRO A 83 3.43 5.93 -10.31
N ASP A 84 4.16 5.53 -9.23
CA ASP A 84 3.67 4.54 -8.26
C ASP A 84 3.18 5.21 -6.96
N PHE A 85 2.13 6.02 -7.11
CA PHE A 85 1.58 6.82 -6.01
C PHE A 85 0.98 5.95 -4.89
N GLY A 86 0.47 4.76 -5.22
CA GLY A 86 -0.07 3.82 -4.23
C GLY A 86 1.00 3.33 -3.26
N GLN A 87 2.16 2.92 -3.77
CA GLN A 87 3.28 2.49 -2.95
C GLN A 87 3.91 3.67 -2.18
N ALA A 88 3.98 4.86 -2.80
CA ALA A 88 4.43 6.08 -2.13
C ALA A 88 3.53 6.43 -0.92
N ALA A 89 2.21 6.34 -1.08
CA ALA A 89 1.25 6.57 -0.01
C ALA A 89 1.40 5.55 1.12
N LEU A 90 1.60 4.26 0.81
CA LEU A 90 1.83 3.20 1.80
C LEU A 90 3.11 3.45 2.61
N VAL A 91 4.20 3.85 1.96
CA VAL A 91 5.47 4.19 2.63
C VAL A 91 5.28 5.38 3.57
N LEU A 92 4.64 6.45 3.11
CA LEU A 92 4.34 7.62 3.94
C LEU A 92 3.41 7.30 5.09
N PHE A 93 2.39 6.49 4.87
CA PHE A 93 1.46 6.06 5.91
C PHE A 93 2.20 5.26 6.99
N GLY A 94 2.98 4.23 6.60
CA GLY A 94 3.77 3.44 7.55
C GLY A 94 4.77 4.29 8.34
N TRP A 95 5.47 5.22 7.66
CA TRP A 95 6.37 6.17 8.32
C TRP A 95 5.62 7.10 9.27
N GLY A 96 4.46 7.62 8.86
CA GLY A 96 3.64 8.52 9.67
C GLY A 96 3.13 7.85 10.95
N VAL A 97 2.69 6.60 10.87
CA VAL A 97 2.28 5.81 12.03
C VAL A 97 3.45 5.61 13.00
N MET A 98 4.64 5.22 12.48
CA MET A 98 5.85 5.10 13.33
C MET A 98 6.24 6.44 13.97
N TYR A 99 6.18 7.53 13.21
CA TYR A 99 6.50 8.88 13.70
C TYR A 99 5.55 9.30 14.84
N PHE A 100 4.26 9.01 14.70
CA PHE A 100 3.27 9.26 15.75
C PHE A 100 3.54 8.41 17.00
N VAL A 101 3.78 7.12 16.84
CA VAL A 101 4.07 6.19 17.96
C VAL A 101 5.41 6.51 18.63
N ALA A 102 6.36 7.11 17.90
CA ALA A 102 7.62 7.62 18.48
C ALA A 102 7.42 8.89 19.35
N GLY A 103 6.18 9.35 19.53
CA GLY A 103 5.87 10.54 20.34
C GLY A 103 6.30 11.85 19.70
N ALA A 104 6.39 11.89 18.37
CA ALA A 104 6.76 13.10 17.64
C ALA A 104 5.53 14.04 17.45
N PRO A 105 5.74 15.35 17.25
CA PRO A 105 4.64 16.31 17.17
C PRO A 105 3.75 16.04 15.95
N ILE A 106 2.45 15.95 16.17
CA ILE A 106 1.44 15.67 15.14
C ILE A 106 1.37 16.77 14.06
N ALA A 107 1.88 17.95 14.34
CA ALA A 107 1.86 19.09 13.43
C ALA A 107 2.52 18.77 12.07
N LEU A 108 3.61 17.99 12.06
CA LEU A 108 4.25 17.57 10.82
C LEU A 108 3.34 16.64 10.01
N LEU A 109 2.65 15.70 10.66
CA LEU A 109 1.72 14.79 9.98
C LEU A 109 0.55 15.54 9.37
N ILE A 110 0.01 16.54 10.09
CA ILE A 110 -1.06 17.41 9.57
C ILE A 110 -0.55 18.23 8.38
N ALA A 111 0.66 18.77 8.46
CA ALA A 111 1.26 19.53 7.36
C ALA A 111 1.49 18.66 6.12
N LEU A 112 1.97 17.42 6.31
CA LEU A 112 2.16 16.46 5.21
C LEU A 112 0.83 16.02 4.59
N ALA A 113 -0.17 15.75 5.40
CA ALA A 113 -1.51 15.43 4.91
C ALA A 113 -2.10 16.61 4.12
N GLY A 114 -1.98 17.83 4.63
CA GLY A 114 -2.40 19.03 3.93
C GLY A 114 -1.65 19.24 2.61
N ALA A 115 -0.33 19.02 2.61
CA ALA A 115 0.48 19.11 1.39
C ALA A 115 0.08 18.03 0.36
N ALA A 116 -0.23 16.81 0.80
CA ALA A 116 -0.69 15.74 -0.08
C ALA A 116 -2.05 16.07 -0.71
N VAL A 117 -3.00 16.57 0.08
CA VAL A 117 -4.30 17.04 -0.41
C VAL A 117 -4.11 18.20 -1.39
N GLY A 118 -3.27 19.18 -1.05
CA GLY A 118 -2.97 20.32 -1.93
C GLY A 118 -2.35 19.86 -3.26
N ALA A 119 -1.39 18.94 -3.22
CA ALA A 119 -0.80 18.36 -4.43
C ALA A 119 -1.84 17.58 -5.26
N GLY A 120 -2.73 16.83 -4.61
CA GLY A 120 -3.85 16.14 -5.28
C GLY A 120 -4.79 17.10 -5.99
N VAL A 121 -5.18 18.20 -5.33
CA VAL A 121 -6.02 19.26 -5.93
C VAL A 121 -5.31 19.94 -7.09
N MET A 122 -4.02 20.23 -6.96
CA MET A 122 -3.23 20.79 -8.07
C MET A 122 -3.15 19.82 -9.26
N ALA A 123 -2.90 18.53 -9.00
CA ALA A 123 -2.85 17.51 -10.04
C ALA A 123 -4.21 17.32 -10.73
N TYR A 124 -5.31 17.38 -9.98
CA TYR A 124 -6.67 17.33 -10.51
C TYR A 124 -6.94 18.49 -11.48
N ASN A 125 -6.54 19.70 -11.12
CA ASN A 125 -6.74 20.88 -11.99
C ASN A 125 -5.75 20.95 -13.17
N ALA A 126 -4.56 20.34 -13.06
CA ALA A 126 -3.50 20.43 -14.05
C ALA A 126 -3.49 19.26 -15.06
N SER A 127 -4.13 18.14 -14.76
CA SER A 127 -4.09 16.93 -15.56
C SER A 127 -5.48 16.33 -15.77
N GLU A 128 -6.00 16.41 -17.00
CA GLU A 128 -7.27 15.75 -17.36
C GLU A 128 -7.25 14.24 -17.16
N HIS A 129 -6.07 13.61 -17.30
CA HIS A 129 -5.93 12.17 -17.07
C HIS A 129 -6.11 11.82 -15.59
N PHE A 130 -5.55 12.64 -14.70
CA PHE A 130 -5.72 12.47 -13.25
C PHE A 130 -7.15 12.80 -12.82
N ALA A 131 -7.74 13.88 -13.35
CA ALA A 131 -9.13 14.27 -13.09
C ALA A 131 -10.09 13.15 -13.48
N ARG A 132 -9.97 12.60 -14.70
CA ARG A 132 -10.82 11.49 -15.16
C ARG A 132 -10.73 10.23 -14.27
N ARG A 133 -9.57 9.94 -13.68
CA ARG A 133 -9.43 8.83 -12.72
C ARG A 133 -10.20 9.09 -11.43
N ILE A 134 -10.07 10.30 -10.89
CA ILE A 134 -10.79 10.69 -9.67
C ILE A 134 -12.30 10.74 -9.92
N ASP A 135 -12.73 11.34 -11.01
CA ASP A 135 -14.14 11.43 -11.38
C ASP A 135 -14.76 10.05 -11.60
N GLY A 136 -14.03 9.13 -12.26
CA GLY A 136 -14.46 7.75 -12.45
C GLY A 136 -14.55 6.95 -11.14
N PHE A 137 -13.69 7.25 -10.17
CA PHE A 137 -13.75 6.62 -8.85
C PHE A 137 -14.90 7.18 -7.98
N LEU A 138 -15.22 8.48 -8.14
CA LEU A 138 -16.27 9.15 -7.39
C LEU A 138 -17.63 9.12 -8.10
N ALA A 139 -17.71 8.56 -9.32
CA ALA A 139 -18.94 8.47 -10.06
C ALA A 139 -19.98 7.67 -9.28
N PRO A 140 -21.23 8.19 -9.12
CA PRO A 140 -22.30 7.49 -8.41
C PRO A 140 -22.75 6.21 -9.11
N ASP A 141 -22.63 6.19 -10.46
CA ASP A 141 -22.95 5.04 -11.29
C ASP A 141 -21.64 4.41 -11.80
N LEU A 142 -21.27 3.26 -11.26
CA LEU A 142 -20.15 2.47 -11.76
C LEU A 142 -20.50 1.94 -13.15
N ASP A 143 -19.73 2.34 -14.17
CA ASP A 143 -19.86 1.74 -15.50
C ASP A 143 -19.59 0.22 -15.40
N PRO A 144 -20.57 -0.65 -15.69
CA PRO A 144 -20.41 -2.09 -15.63
C PRO A 144 -19.25 -2.66 -16.48
N ARG A 145 -18.73 -1.83 -17.41
CA ARG A 145 -17.60 -2.19 -18.31
C ARG A 145 -16.22 -1.84 -17.71
N THR A 146 -16.18 -1.20 -16.56
CA THR A 146 -14.93 -0.92 -15.86
C THR A 146 -14.53 -2.09 -14.98
N GLN A 147 -13.25 -2.17 -14.61
CA GLN A 147 -12.75 -3.19 -13.68
C GLN A 147 -13.49 -3.16 -12.33
N LEU A 148 -13.78 -1.95 -11.84
CA LEU A 148 -14.53 -1.76 -10.60
C LEU A 148 -16.01 -2.18 -10.76
N GLY A 149 -16.62 -1.92 -11.92
CA GLY A 149 -17.96 -2.40 -12.25
C GLY A 149 -18.04 -3.93 -12.28
N PHE A 150 -17.08 -4.60 -12.91
CA PHE A 150 -17.00 -6.05 -12.91
C PHE A 150 -16.81 -6.62 -11.50
N ALA A 151 -15.93 -6.02 -10.68
CA ALA A 151 -15.72 -6.46 -9.31
C ALA A 151 -16.98 -6.30 -8.45
N THR A 152 -17.72 -5.19 -8.62
CA THR A 152 -18.97 -4.95 -7.92
C THR A 152 -20.06 -5.95 -8.34
N ASN A 153 -20.17 -6.25 -9.63
CA ASN A 153 -21.10 -7.24 -10.14
C ASN A 153 -20.77 -8.64 -9.60
N ALA A 154 -19.48 -9.02 -9.55
CA ALA A 154 -19.03 -10.28 -8.97
C ALA A 154 -19.49 -10.44 -7.51
N ILE A 155 -19.34 -9.39 -6.71
CA ILE A 155 -19.78 -9.40 -5.30
C ILE A 155 -21.30 -9.50 -5.19
N GLN A 156 -22.05 -8.83 -6.07
CA GLN A 156 -23.52 -8.88 -6.08
C GLN A 156 -24.05 -10.24 -6.53
N GLU A 157 -23.47 -10.82 -7.60
CA GLU A 157 -23.88 -12.13 -8.12
C GLU A 157 -23.56 -13.26 -7.12
N GLY A 158 -22.42 -13.15 -6.41
CA GLY A 158 -22.05 -14.15 -5.39
C GLY A 158 -22.99 -14.21 -4.19
N GLY A 159 -23.66 -13.11 -3.85
CA GLY A 159 -24.59 -13.09 -2.70
C GLY A 159 -23.92 -13.54 -1.40
N PHE A 160 -24.69 -14.23 -0.53
CA PHE A 160 -24.19 -14.69 0.77
C PHE A 160 -23.30 -15.93 0.67
N PHE A 161 -23.61 -16.89 -0.20
CA PHE A 161 -22.99 -18.21 -0.23
C PHE A 161 -22.21 -18.51 -1.50
N GLY A 162 -22.18 -17.57 -2.45
CA GLY A 162 -21.52 -17.74 -3.74
C GLY A 162 -22.37 -18.53 -4.75
N VAL A 163 -21.96 -18.41 -6.01
CA VAL A 163 -22.57 -19.18 -7.12
C VAL A 163 -22.05 -20.61 -7.21
N GLY A 164 -20.93 -20.90 -6.54
CA GLY A 164 -20.26 -22.20 -6.54
C GLY A 164 -18.83 -22.13 -7.08
N VAL A 165 -18.00 -23.04 -6.61
CA VAL A 165 -16.56 -23.08 -6.96
C VAL A 165 -16.42 -23.40 -8.45
N GLY A 166 -15.76 -22.52 -9.18
CA GLY A 166 -15.55 -22.66 -10.61
C GLY A 166 -16.70 -22.14 -11.49
N GLU A 167 -17.88 -21.89 -10.94
CA GLU A 167 -19.09 -21.44 -11.66
C GLU A 167 -19.09 -19.92 -11.92
N GLY A 168 -18.20 -19.15 -11.25
CA GLY A 168 -18.08 -17.71 -11.44
C GLY A 168 -17.71 -17.34 -12.88
N GLN A 169 -18.39 -16.36 -13.43
CA GLN A 169 -18.20 -15.90 -14.83
C GLN A 169 -17.35 -14.63 -14.92
N VAL A 170 -17.38 -13.78 -13.90
CA VAL A 170 -16.68 -12.49 -13.92
C VAL A 170 -15.18 -12.65 -14.01
N LYS A 171 -14.61 -13.72 -13.45
CA LYS A 171 -13.17 -14.05 -13.55
C LYS A 171 -12.63 -14.12 -14.97
N TRP A 172 -13.47 -14.45 -15.96
CA TRP A 172 -13.09 -14.53 -17.37
C TRP A 172 -13.09 -13.18 -18.08
N SER A 173 -13.86 -12.23 -17.54
CA SER A 173 -14.03 -10.88 -18.09
C SER A 173 -13.16 -9.84 -17.37
N LEU A 174 -12.65 -10.18 -16.17
CA LEU A 174 -11.91 -9.26 -15.31
C LEU A 174 -10.41 -9.37 -15.58
N PRO A 175 -9.77 -8.33 -16.13
CA PRO A 175 -8.31 -8.28 -16.21
C PRO A 175 -7.70 -8.36 -14.81
N ASP A 176 -6.58 -9.08 -14.67
CA ASP A 176 -5.88 -9.26 -13.38
C ASP A 176 -6.74 -9.90 -12.26
N ALA A 177 -7.75 -10.72 -12.62
CA ALA A 177 -8.64 -11.42 -11.69
C ALA A 177 -7.90 -12.26 -10.63
N HIS A 178 -6.71 -12.79 -10.99
CA HIS A 178 -5.92 -13.65 -10.10
C HIS A 178 -4.97 -12.87 -9.17
N THR A 179 -4.90 -11.56 -9.29
CA THR A 179 -4.02 -10.70 -8.50
C THR A 179 -4.79 -9.61 -7.78
N ASP A 180 -5.14 -8.54 -8.48
CA ASP A 180 -5.70 -7.34 -7.87
C ASP A 180 -7.17 -7.51 -7.45
N PHE A 181 -7.92 -8.42 -8.12
CA PHE A 181 -9.35 -8.63 -7.88
C PHE A 181 -9.68 -10.03 -7.34
N ILE A 182 -8.71 -10.69 -6.70
CA ILE A 182 -8.91 -12.05 -6.16
C ILE A 182 -10.06 -12.11 -5.13
N ILE A 183 -10.27 -11.03 -4.39
CA ILE A 183 -11.39 -10.94 -3.42
C ILE A 183 -12.75 -10.87 -4.12
N ALA A 184 -12.84 -10.17 -5.26
CA ALA A 184 -14.07 -10.13 -6.04
C ALA A 184 -14.42 -11.52 -6.61
N VAL A 185 -13.42 -12.25 -7.13
CA VAL A 185 -13.59 -13.64 -7.58
C VAL A 185 -13.99 -14.55 -6.43
N ALA A 186 -13.35 -14.39 -5.27
CA ALA A 186 -13.70 -15.15 -4.07
C ALA A 186 -15.13 -14.84 -3.58
N ALA A 187 -15.56 -13.57 -3.68
CA ALA A 187 -16.93 -13.16 -3.36
C ALA A 187 -17.95 -13.78 -4.32
N GLU A 188 -17.66 -13.85 -5.62
CA GLU A 188 -18.52 -14.48 -6.61
C GLU A 188 -18.68 -15.99 -6.34
N GLU A 189 -17.56 -16.70 -6.16
CA GLU A 189 -17.59 -18.17 -6.05
C GLU A 189 -18.01 -18.69 -4.66
N TYR A 190 -17.59 -18.02 -3.59
CA TYR A 190 -17.80 -18.46 -2.19
C TYR A 190 -18.74 -17.55 -1.39
N GLY A 191 -19.11 -16.40 -1.94
CA GLY A 191 -20.03 -15.48 -1.31
C GLY A 191 -19.41 -14.58 -0.24
N LEU A 192 -20.28 -13.71 0.30
CA LEU A 192 -19.92 -12.71 1.30
C LEU A 192 -19.40 -13.33 2.61
N VAL A 193 -19.83 -14.54 2.97
CA VAL A 193 -19.38 -15.22 4.20
C VAL A 193 -17.88 -15.45 4.20
N LEU A 194 -17.29 -15.92 3.08
CA LEU A 194 -15.84 -16.09 2.97
C LEU A 194 -15.10 -14.76 3.04
N VAL A 195 -15.61 -13.75 2.34
CA VAL A 195 -15.00 -12.41 2.34
C VAL A 195 -14.96 -11.82 3.76
N LEU A 196 -16.08 -11.88 4.49
CA LEU A 196 -16.15 -11.42 5.88
C LEU A 196 -15.21 -12.23 6.81
N PHE A 197 -15.08 -13.53 6.58
CA PHE A 197 -14.14 -14.36 7.32
C PHE A 197 -12.69 -13.93 7.07
N VAL A 198 -12.31 -13.65 5.82
CA VAL A 198 -10.98 -13.15 5.46
C VAL A 198 -10.71 -11.79 6.11
N ILE A 199 -11.67 -10.85 6.01
CA ILE A 199 -11.56 -9.53 6.67
C ILE A 199 -11.39 -9.67 8.18
N ALA A 200 -12.19 -10.53 8.83
CA ALA A 200 -12.09 -10.79 10.26
C ALA A 200 -10.74 -11.38 10.66
N LEU A 201 -10.19 -12.27 9.83
CA LEU A 201 -8.86 -12.86 10.05
C LEU A 201 -7.75 -11.78 9.97
N TYR A 202 -7.77 -10.92 8.95
CA TYR A 202 -6.83 -9.80 8.85
C TYR A 202 -6.96 -8.84 10.04
N ALA A 203 -8.21 -8.48 10.40
CA ALA A 203 -8.46 -7.63 11.55
C ALA A 203 -7.93 -8.26 12.85
N ALA A 204 -8.15 -9.56 13.06
CA ALA A 204 -7.64 -10.28 14.23
C ALA A 204 -6.11 -10.28 14.30
N ILE A 205 -5.42 -10.49 13.17
CA ILE A 205 -3.95 -10.43 13.08
C ILE A 205 -3.46 -9.03 13.45
N VAL A 206 -4.03 -7.98 12.86
CA VAL A 206 -3.66 -6.58 13.11
C VAL A 206 -3.91 -6.21 14.57
N MET A 207 -5.11 -6.45 15.09
CA MET A 207 -5.47 -6.13 16.46
C MET A 207 -4.61 -6.85 17.50
N ARG A 208 -4.38 -8.15 17.31
CA ARG A 208 -3.51 -8.94 18.19
C ARG A 208 -2.06 -8.42 18.16
N SER A 209 -1.56 -8.07 16.98
CA SER A 209 -0.20 -7.52 16.82
C SER A 209 -0.07 -6.18 17.52
N LEU A 210 -0.99 -5.24 17.27
CA LEU A 210 -1.00 -3.93 17.91
C LEU A 210 -1.11 -4.04 19.44
N TRP A 211 -1.96 -4.95 19.93
CA TRP A 211 -2.10 -5.17 21.38
C TRP A 211 -0.79 -5.65 22.04
N ARG A 212 -0.04 -6.52 21.37
CA ARG A 212 1.28 -6.96 21.84
C ARG A 212 2.28 -5.80 21.81
N LEU A 213 2.31 -5.04 20.73
CA LEU A 213 3.24 -3.91 20.54
C LEU A 213 3.00 -2.76 21.52
N MET A 214 1.75 -2.55 21.97
CA MET A 214 1.47 -1.57 23.03
C MET A 214 2.12 -1.91 24.38
N ARG A 215 2.46 -3.18 24.60
CA ARG A 215 3.11 -3.66 25.83
C ARG A 215 4.63 -3.82 25.67
N GLU A 216 5.14 -3.63 24.44
CA GLU A 216 6.56 -3.77 24.13
C GLU A 216 7.34 -2.60 24.70
N ARG A 217 8.43 -2.92 25.39
CA ARG A 217 9.29 -1.93 26.05
C ARG A 217 10.44 -1.47 25.17
N ASP A 218 10.93 -2.35 24.29
CA ASP A 218 11.98 -2.01 23.37
C ASP A 218 11.43 -1.06 22.28
N PRO A 219 11.93 0.19 22.19
CA PRO A 219 11.42 1.17 21.26
C PRO A 219 11.64 0.77 19.80
N PHE A 220 12.73 0.04 19.48
CA PHE A 220 12.97 -0.43 18.12
C PHE A 220 11.94 -1.50 17.73
N ILE A 221 11.73 -2.52 18.56
CA ILE A 221 10.77 -3.60 18.29
C ILE A 221 9.35 -3.02 18.19
N ARG A 222 8.99 -2.09 19.07
CA ARG A 222 7.68 -1.43 19.06
C ARG A 222 7.46 -0.65 17.77
N LEU A 223 8.43 0.16 17.33
CA LEU A 223 8.30 0.99 16.13
C LEU A 223 8.33 0.13 14.86
N ALA A 224 9.28 -0.80 14.74
CA ALA A 224 9.39 -1.69 13.58
C ALA A 224 8.13 -2.55 13.42
N GLY A 225 7.68 -3.17 14.50
CA GLY A 225 6.45 -3.97 14.50
C GLY A 225 5.23 -3.15 14.12
N THR A 226 5.08 -1.95 14.70
CA THR A 226 3.93 -1.07 14.38
C THR A 226 3.95 -0.62 12.93
N GLY A 227 5.10 -0.25 12.39
CA GLY A 227 5.24 0.13 10.98
C GLY A 227 4.90 -1.00 10.01
N LEU A 228 5.40 -2.23 10.30
CA LEU A 228 5.08 -3.41 9.48
C LEU A 228 3.59 -3.75 9.53
N VAL A 229 2.98 -3.72 10.71
CA VAL A 229 1.54 -3.97 10.89
C VAL A 229 0.71 -2.90 10.21
N ALA A 230 1.12 -1.63 10.28
CA ALA A 230 0.42 -0.52 9.62
C ALA A 230 0.42 -0.68 8.09
N ILE A 231 1.59 -0.97 7.48
CA ILE A 231 1.68 -1.21 6.03
C ILE A 231 0.87 -2.44 5.64
N PHE A 232 0.96 -3.53 6.39
CA PHE A 232 0.19 -4.75 6.15
C PHE A 232 -1.32 -4.48 6.18
N ALA A 233 -1.80 -3.76 7.21
CA ALA A 233 -3.21 -3.41 7.34
C ALA A 233 -3.69 -2.51 6.19
N ALA A 234 -2.92 -1.45 5.86
CA ALA A 234 -3.27 -0.55 4.78
C ALA A 234 -3.29 -1.25 3.42
N GLN A 235 -2.30 -2.11 3.14
CA GLN A 235 -2.24 -2.87 1.90
C GLN A 235 -3.39 -3.89 1.81
N ALA A 236 -3.73 -4.56 2.92
CA ALA A 236 -4.89 -5.44 2.96
C ALA A 236 -6.20 -4.67 2.69
N MET A 237 -6.37 -3.48 3.27
CA MET A 237 -7.54 -2.63 3.00
C MET A 237 -7.63 -2.20 1.53
N ILE A 238 -6.50 -1.80 0.91
CA ILE A 238 -6.46 -1.40 -0.50
C ILE A 238 -6.80 -2.58 -1.43
N ASN A 239 -6.35 -3.78 -1.09
CA ASN A 239 -6.58 -4.97 -1.93
C ASN A 239 -7.98 -5.59 -1.72
N MET A 240 -8.69 -5.22 -0.67
CA MET A 240 -10.03 -5.75 -0.35
C MET A 240 -11.17 -4.76 -0.62
N GLY A 241 -10.86 -3.46 -0.84
CA GLY A 241 -11.82 -2.39 -1.14
C GLY A 241 -11.71 -1.90 -2.54
#